data_e1aabfda43daf43974bd7891a88bf8a4
#
_entry.id   e1aabfda43daf43974bd7891a88bf8a4
#
_cell.length_a   1.000
_cell.length_b   1.000
_cell.length_c   1.000
_cell.angle_alpha   90.00
_cell.angle_beta   90.00
_cell.angle_gamma   90.00
#
_symmetry.space_group_name_H-M   'P 1'
#
loop_
_entity.id
_entity.type
_entity.pdbx_description
1 polymer ?
#
loop_
_entity_poly.entity_id
_entity_poly.type
_entity_poly.pdbx_seq_one_letter_code
_entity_poly.pdbx_strand_id
1 'polypeptide(L)'
;MKQHIQFCQTQDGVRIALAKAGEGPPLVRTANWFTHLELDWDSAIWRHWFEALADGRTLVRYDPRGSGLSDRNVDDLSLETWISDLEAVVDAAGLQRFPLIGLCQGGVVAVAFAARHPERVSRLILYDSYLSGAYAEGVDQSLEKQARTMSEMIEMGWGREAGAFREVFANLLMPDATKDQLRWIGELQRRSASATNARKLWDAFNTFDIRAEVGKLKLPTLVFHVRGDAMVPFEAGRRLAAAIPNARFVPINGKNHILLANERAWQTFTTELRNFLAADEPTEILSQSKLDALSPREKELLDYIARGLANDEIAERTGIAGKTVRNHITTIFSKLEVEHRAQAIVVARKAGARPGLIS
;
A
#
# COMPACT_ATOMS: atom_id res chain seq x y z
N MET A 1 4.13 -15.96 -7.30
CA MET A 1 4.06 -14.66 -8.00
C MET A 1 5.46 -14.24 -8.41
N LYS A 2 5.63 -13.72 -9.62
CA LYS A 2 6.91 -13.18 -10.13
C LYS A 2 6.83 -11.65 -10.16
N GLN A 3 7.96 -10.98 -9.96
CA GLN A 3 8.10 -9.55 -10.20
C GLN A 3 8.85 -9.29 -11.50
N HIS A 4 8.55 -8.18 -12.16
CA HIS A 4 9.25 -7.68 -13.34
C HIS A 4 9.91 -6.37 -12.99
N ILE A 5 11.26 -6.35 -13.02
CA ILE A 5 12.07 -5.16 -12.73
C ILE A 5 12.36 -4.44 -14.04
N GLN A 6 12.22 -3.13 -14.04
CA GLN A 6 12.55 -2.22 -15.12
C GLN A 6 13.15 -0.93 -14.56
N PHE A 7 13.65 -0.06 -15.42
CA PHE A 7 14.26 1.20 -15.04
C PHE A 7 13.59 2.36 -15.76
N CYS A 8 13.44 3.48 -15.05
CA CYS A 8 13.08 4.77 -15.63
C CYS A 8 14.12 5.82 -15.28
N GLN A 9 14.05 6.98 -15.92
CA GLN A 9 14.92 8.10 -15.68
C GLN A 9 14.09 9.31 -15.24
N THR A 10 14.56 9.97 -14.20
CA THR A 10 13.98 11.22 -13.69
C THR A 10 14.41 12.40 -14.54
N GLN A 11 13.78 13.56 -14.34
CA GLN A 11 14.11 14.79 -15.07
C GLN A 11 15.54 15.27 -14.83
N ASP A 12 16.10 15.03 -13.64
CA ASP A 12 17.48 15.33 -13.26
C ASP A 12 18.48 14.24 -13.66
N GLY A 13 18.01 13.23 -14.42
CA GLY A 13 18.86 12.20 -15.02
C GLY A 13 19.17 11.00 -14.13
N VAL A 14 18.62 10.92 -12.92
CA VAL A 14 18.79 9.77 -12.02
C VAL A 14 18.00 8.58 -12.52
N ARG A 15 18.65 7.40 -12.56
CA ARG A 15 18.00 6.15 -12.94
C ARG A 15 17.35 5.50 -11.72
N ILE A 16 16.05 5.27 -11.80
CA ILE A 16 15.24 4.63 -10.76
C ILE A 16 14.84 3.23 -11.20
N ALA A 17 15.11 2.24 -10.35
CA ALA A 17 14.64 0.87 -10.51
C ALA A 17 13.23 0.72 -9.96
N LEU A 18 12.30 0.19 -10.74
CA LEU A 18 10.94 -0.12 -10.33
C LEU A 18 10.57 -1.55 -10.65
N ALA A 19 9.62 -2.11 -9.92
CA ALA A 19 9.13 -3.47 -10.13
C ALA A 19 7.60 -3.50 -10.14
N LYS A 20 7.06 -4.36 -11.01
CA LYS A 20 5.63 -4.70 -11.07
C LYS A 20 5.43 -6.16 -10.70
N ALA A 21 4.41 -6.46 -9.91
CA ALA A 21 4.06 -7.82 -9.50
C ALA A 21 2.54 -7.95 -9.29
N GLY A 22 2.00 -9.16 -9.57
CA GLY A 22 0.56 -9.43 -9.49
C GLY A 22 -0.20 -8.97 -10.73
N GLU A 23 -1.52 -9.14 -10.68
CA GLU A 23 -2.44 -8.80 -11.76
C GLU A 23 -3.69 -8.12 -11.19
N GLY A 24 -4.28 -7.18 -11.93
CA GLY A 24 -5.47 -6.43 -11.52
C GLY A 24 -5.23 -4.93 -11.42
N PRO A 25 -6.14 -4.18 -10.76
CA PRO A 25 -6.02 -2.74 -10.58
C PRO A 25 -4.70 -2.35 -9.90
N PRO A 26 -4.11 -1.18 -10.24
CA PRO A 26 -2.83 -0.79 -9.68
C PRO A 26 -2.92 -0.48 -8.19
N LEU A 27 -1.82 -0.73 -7.49
CA LEU A 27 -1.49 -0.19 -6.17
C LEU A 27 -0.04 0.25 -6.20
N VAL A 28 0.23 1.52 -5.91
CA VAL A 28 1.59 2.05 -5.86
C VAL A 28 2.06 2.11 -4.42
N ARG A 29 3.26 1.58 -4.16
CA ARG A 29 3.94 1.73 -2.87
C ARG A 29 5.12 2.67 -3.03
N THR A 30 5.14 3.76 -2.27
CA THR A 30 6.31 4.64 -2.21
C THR A 30 7.52 3.89 -1.65
N ALA A 31 8.69 4.28 -2.11
CA ALA A 31 9.93 3.78 -1.51
C ALA A 31 10.03 4.20 -0.05
N ASN A 32 10.67 3.39 0.74
CA ASN A 32 11.10 3.71 2.10
C ASN A 32 12.60 3.50 2.22
N TRP A 33 13.17 3.80 3.38
CA TRP A 33 14.62 3.69 3.61
C TRP A 33 15.15 2.29 3.34
N PHE A 34 16.37 2.18 2.79
CA PHE A 34 17.12 0.95 2.50
C PHE A 34 16.30 -0.22 1.90
N THR A 35 15.62 0.02 0.80
CA THR A 35 15.00 -1.05 0.00
C THR A 35 15.99 -1.64 -1.01
N HIS A 36 15.69 -2.84 -1.48
CA HIS A 36 16.36 -3.47 -2.61
C HIS A 36 15.38 -4.42 -3.29
N LEU A 37 14.95 -4.09 -4.50
CA LEU A 37 13.87 -4.79 -5.19
C LEU A 37 14.05 -6.31 -5.27
N GLU A 38 15.27 -6.81 -5.49
CA GLU A 38 15.54 -8.25 -5.54
C GLU A 38 15.57 -8.88 -4.15
N LEU A 39 16.29 -8.26 -3.19
CA LEU A 39 16.45 -8.83 -1.86
C LEU A 39 15.15 -8.83 -1.07
N ASP A 40 14.39 -7.73 -1.11
CA ASP A 40 13.11 -7.62 -0.42
C ASP A 40 12.13 -8.68 -0.90
N TRP A 41 12.17 -9.02 -2.19
CA TRP A 41 11.22 -9.91 -2.81
C TRP A 41 11.22 -11.33 -2.22
N ASP A 42 12.38 -11.86 -1.90
CA ASP A 42 12.54 -13.21 -1.34
C ASP A 42 12.76 -13.21 0.19
N SER A 43 12.54 -12.06 0.81
CA SER A 43 12.81 -11.86 2.22
C SER A 43 11.75 -12.46 3.13
N ALA A 44 12.19 -13.06 4.23
CA ALA A 44 11.31 -13.54 5.30
C ALA A 44 10.57 -12.40 6.04
N ILE A 45 10.94 -11.14 5.75
CA ILE A 45 10.38 -9.96 6.41
C ILE A 45 9.37 -9.25 5.49
N TRP A 46 9.68 -9.12 4.21
CA TRP A 46 8.87 -8.34 3.27
C TRP A 46 7.98 -9.18 2.36
N ARG A 47 8.30 -10.46 2.12
CA ARG A 47 7.58 -11.29 1.16
C ARG A 47 6.07 -11.28 1.39
N HIS A 48 5.61 -11.50 2.61
CA HIS A 48 4.19 -11.52 2.96
C HIS A 48 3.50 -10.16 2.75
N TRP A 49 4.25 -9.04 2.92
CA TRP A 49 3.74 -7.71 2.60
C TRP A 49 3.44 -7.58 1.12
N PHE A 50 4.39 -7.98 0.26
CA PHE A 50 4.22 -7.86 -1.18
C PHE A 50 3.14 -8.79 -1.71
N GLU A 51 3.03 -9.99 -1.17
CA GLU A 51 1.95 -10.91 -1.49
C GLU A 51 0.58 -10.34 -1.12
N ALA A 52 0.44 -9.74 0.05
CA ALA A 52 -0.81 -9.12 0.48
C ALA A 52 -1.16 -7.84 -0.32
N LEU A 53 -0.16 -7.02 -0.68
CA LEU A 53 -0.35 -5.81 -1.47
C LEU A 53 -0.65 -6.11 -2.95
N ALA A 54 -0.18 -7.25 -3.46
CA ALA A 54 -0.42 -7.70 -4.84
C ALA A 54 -1.61 -8.68 -4.96
N ASP A 55 -2.31 -8.98 -3.87
CA ASP A 55 -3.48 -9.88 -3.88
C ASP A 55 -4.63 -9.22 -4.66
N GLY A 56 -4.90 -9.75 -5.87
CA GLY A 56 -5.88 -9.20 -6.82
C GLY A 56 -5.50 -7.82 -7.40
N ARG A 57 -4.22 -7.40 -7.31
CA ARG A 57 -3.74 -6.09 -7.77
C ARG A 57 -2.39 -6.17 -8.47
N THR A 58 -2.10 -5.18 -9.28
CA THR A 58 -0.75 -4.94 -9.80
C THR A 58 -0.02 -3.99 -8.84
N LEU A 59 0.84 -4.56 -7.98
CA LEU A 59 1.71 -3.77 -7.10
C LEU A 59 2.85 -3.16 -7.92
N VAL A 60 3.00 -1.83 -7.82
CA VAL A 60 4.16 -1.08 -8.31
C VAL A 60 4.97 -0.58 -7.13
N ARG A 61 6.25 -0.89 -7.09
CA ARG A 61 7.20 -0.43 -6.07
C ARG A 61 8.54 -0.09 -6.70
N TYR A 62 9.38 0.66 -6.01
CA TYR A 62 10.66 1.11 -6.54
C TYR A 62 11.70 1.24 -5.42
N ASP A 63 12.97 1.21 -5.79
CA ASP A 63 14.06 1.58 -4.91
C ASP A 63 14.29 3.10 -5.02
N PRO A 64 14.48 3.82 -3.90
CA PRO A 64 14.70 5.25 -3.97
C PRO A 64 16.09 5.57 -4.52
N ARG A 65 16.27 6.78 -5.01
CA ARG A 65 17.62 7.31 -5.29
C ARG A 65 18.54 7.13 -4.09
N GLY A 66 19.78 6.78 -4.30
CA GLY A 66 20.75 6.51 -3.25
C GLY A 66 20.70 5.10 -2.65
N SER A 67 19.78 4.22 -3.07
CA SER A 67 19.57 2.88 -2.48
C SER A 67 19.22 1.81 -3.52
N GLY A 68 19.37 0.55 -3.14
CA GLY A 68 18.93 -0.61 -3.90
C GLY A 68 19.58 -0.74 -5.28
N LEU A 69 18.73 -0.94 -6.29
CA LEU A 69 19.10 -1.04 -7.71
C LEU A 69 19.10 0.32 -8.43
N SER A 70 18.57 1.37 -7.80
CA SER A 70 18.60 2.73 -8.32
C SER A 70 19.99 3.34 -8.25
N ASP A 71 20.24 4.44 -8.96
CA ASP A 71 21.52 5.13 -8.92
C ASP A 71 21.84 5.55 -7.48
N ARG A 72 23.03 5.15 -7.02
CA ARG A 72 23.47 5.36 -5.63
C ARG A 72 24.32 6.62 -5.46
N ASN A 73 24.97 7.07 -6.51
CA ASN A 73 25.78 8.29 -6.49
C ASN A 73 24.91 9.49 -6.85
N VAL A 74 24.22 10.02 -5.86
CA VAL A 74 23.28 11.15 -5.98
C VAL A 74 23.57 12.18 -4.89
N ASP A 75 23.42 13.45 -5.24
CA ASP A 75 23.71 14.55 -4.32
C ASP A 75 22.45 15.10 -3.65
N ASP A 76 21.35 15.21 -4.41
CA ASP A 76 20.08 15.75 -3.91
C ASP A 76 19.14 14.62 -3.44
N LEU A 77 18.83 14.64 -2.14
CA LEU A 77 17.92 13.73 -1.46
C LEU A 77 16.75 14.48 -0.83
N SER A 78 16.44 15.67 -1.31
CA SER A 78 15.33 16.49 -0.81
C SER A 78 13.97 15.82 -1.03
N LEU A 79 12.93 16.27 -0.32
CA LEU A 79 11.56 15.81 -0.51
C LEU A 79 11.09 16.04 -1.96
N GLU A 80 11.53 17.14 -2.58
CA GLU A 80 11.21 17.48 -3.97
C GLU A 80 11.69 16.42 -4.95
N THR A 81 12.93 15.97 -4.81
CA THR A 81 13.49 14.95 -5.69
C THR A 81 12.86 13.59 -5.47
N TRP A 82 12.44 13.27 -4.23
CA TRP A 82 11.71 12.03 -3.94
C TRP A 82 10.29 12.02 -4.54
N ILE A 83 9.64 13.18 -4.62
CA ILE A 83 8.36 13.33 -5.31
C ILE A 83 8.57 13.14 -6.82
N SER A 84 9.62 13.75 -7.40
CA SER A 84 9.98 13.59 -8.80
C SER A 84 10.33 12.14 -9.17
N ASP A 85 10.99 11.40 -8.27
CA ASP A 85 11.22 9.95 -8.44
C ASP A 85 9.89 9.19 -8.56
N LEU A 86 8.93 9.47 -7.67
CA LEU A 86 7.61 8.85 -7.73
C LEU A 86 6.87 9.22 -9.01
N GLU A 87 6.95 10.46 -9.47
CA GLU A 87 6.37 10.90 -10.76
C GLU A 87 6.94 10.07 -11.91
N ALA A 88 8.28 9.98 -12.02
CA ALA A 88 8.93 9.19 -13.07
C ALA A 88 8.53 7.71 -13.02
N VAL A 89 8.38 7.13 -11.84
CA VAL A 89 7.96 5.74 -11.64
C VAL A 89 6.53 5.50 -12.11
N VAL A 90 5.57 6.34 -11.71
CA VAL A 90 4.16 6.14 -12.08
C VAL A 90 3.91 6.44 -13.56
N ASP A 91 4.67 7.36 -14.16
CA ASP A 91 4.63 7.65 -15.59
C ASP A 91 5.21 6.48 -16.40
N ALA A 92 6.36 5.94 -16.02
CA ALA A 92 6.94 4.74 -16.62
C ALA A 92 6.06 3.49 -16.44
N ALA A 93 5.28 3.45 -15.36
CA ALA A 93 4.30 2.39 -15.13
C ALA A 93 3.03 2.57 -15.97
N GLY A 94 2.81 3.73 -16.64
CA GLY A 94 1.63 4.05 -17.43
C GLY A 94 0.38 4.34 -16.58
N LEU A 95 0.55 4.78 -15.35
CA LEU A 95 -0.54 4.95 -14.38
C LEU A 95 -1.07 6.38 -14.40
N GLN A 96 -2.37 6.56 -14.62
CA GLN A 96 -3.03 7.86 -14.57
C GLN A 96 -3.61 8.15 -13.19
N ARG A 97 -4.32 7.18 -12.59
CA ARG A 97 -4.93 7.29 -11.26
C ARG A 97 -4.82 5.97 -10.50
N PHE A 98 -4.41 6.02 -9.25
CA PHE A 98 -4.08 4.84 -8.47
C PHE A 98 -4.22 5.09 -6.96
N PRO A 99 -4.50 4.05 -6.14
CA PRO A 99 -4.26 4.08 -4.71
C PRO A 99 -2.76 4.13 -4.42
N LEU A 100 -2.38 4.92 -3.41
CA LEU A 100 -1.00 5.12 -3.00
C LEU A 100 -0.81 4.72 -1.54
N ILE A 101 0.15 3.83 -1.28
CA ILE A 101 0.52 3.45 0.08
C ILE A 101 1.95 3.91 0.40
N GLY A 102 2.10 4.60 1.53
CA GLY A 102 3.39 5.04 2.05
C GLY A 102 3.65 4.52 3.45
N LEU A 103 4.85 3.96 3.66
CA LEU A 103 5.32 3.45 4.94
C LEU A 103 6.40 4.38 5.49
N CYS A 104 6.33 4.70 6.78
CA CYS A 104 7.31 5.54 7.47
C CYS A 104 7.54 6.87 6.71
N GLN A 105 8.79 7.22 6.35
CA GLN A 105 9.11 8.40 5.53
C GLN A 105 8.50 8.35 4.11
N GLY A 106 8.26 7.15 3.57
CA GLY A 106 7.53 7.02 2.32
C GLY A 106 6.09 7.54 2.41
N GLY A 107 5.50 7.55 3.61
CA GLY A 107 4.20 8.19 3.85
C GLY A 107 4.25 9.71 3.72
N VAL A 108 5.36 10.34 4.11
CA VAL A 108 5.59 11.78 3.91
C VAL A 108 5.62 12.12 2.42
N VAL A 109 6.37 11.34 1.63
CA VAL A 109 6.40 11.47 0.16
C VAL A 109 5.02 11.27 -0.44
N ALA A 110 4.28 10.25 0.01
CA ALA A 110 2.94 9.94 -0.48
C ALA A 110 1.95 11.09 -0.23
N VAL A 111 2.00 11.73 0.95
CA VAL A 111 1.17 12.90 1.28
C VAL A 111 1.53 14.08 0.38
N ALA A 112 2.83 14.40 0.26
CA ALA A 112 3.30 15.52 -0.55
C ALA A 112 2.93 15.34 -2.03
N PHE A 113 3.10 14.13 -2.57
CA PHE A 113 2.68 13.77 -3.92
C PHE A 113 1.15 13.92 -4.09
N ALA A 114 0.35 13.37 -3.19
CA ALA A 114 -1.10 13.43 -3.27
C ALA A 114 -1.66 14.87 -3.16
N ALA A 115 -0.99 15.73 -2.40
CA ALA A 115 -1.37 17.13 -2.29
C ALA A 115 -1.07 17.94 -3.57
N ARG A 116 -0.04 17.55 -4.34
CA ARG A 116 0.35 18.19 -5.62
C ARG A 116 -0.39 17.62 -6.82
N HIS A 117 -0.71 16.33 -6.78
CA HIS A 117 -1.37 15.59 -7.87
C HIS A 117 -2.67 14.92 -7.38
N PRO A 118 -3.66 15.70 -6.89
CA PRO A 118 -4.89 15.15 -6.31
C PRO A 118 -5.72 14.35 -7.33
N GLU A 119 -5.55 14.61 -8.63
CA GLU A 119 -6.19 13.88 -9.71
C GLU A 119 -5.59 12.48 -9.91
N ARG A 120 -4.33 12.27 -9.53
CA ARG A 120 -3.61 11.01 -9.73
C ARG A 120 -3.78 10.01 -8.59
N VAL A 121 -4.13 10.46 -7.39
CA VAL A 121 -4.28 9.58 -6.24
C VAL A 121 -5.76 9.38 -5.91
N SER A 122 -6.24 8.14 -6.00
CA SER A 122 -7.62 7.82 -5.68
C SER A 122 -7.85 7.63 -4.19
N ARG A 123 -6.90 7.01 -3.49
CA ARG A 123 -6.89 6.74 -2.06
C ARG A 123 -5.48 6.80 -1.50
N LEU A 124 -5.35 7.24 -0.26
CA LEU A 124 -4.07 7.32 0.42
C LEU A 124 -4.05 6.40 1.63
N ILE A 125 -3.02 5.57 1.73
CA ILE A 125 -2.78 4.69 2.86
C ILE A 125 -1.43 5.06 3.47
N LEU A 126 -1.44 5.37 4.77
CA LEU A 126 -0.25 5.75 5.52
C LEU A 126 -0.04 4.74 6.65
N TYR A 127 1.17 4.23 6.76
CA TYR A 127 1.55 3.26 7.78
C TYR A 127 2.77 3.74 8.55
N ASP A 128 2.66 3.88 9.87
CA ASP A 128 3.72 4.32 10.79
C ASP A 128 4.46 5.57 10.30
N SER A 129 3.70 6.55 9.77
CA SER A 129 4.23 7.79 9.22
C SER A 129 4.03 8.98 10.15
N TYR A 130 4.55 10.14 9.76
CA TYR A 130 4.63 11.34 10.58
C TYR A 130 4.42 12.61 9.76
N LEU A 131 4.19 13.76 10.43
CA LEU A 131 4.00 15.08 9.81
C LEU A 131 5.32 15.76 9.43
N SER A 132 6.33 15.60 10.30
CA SER A 132 7.64 16.23 10.11
C SER A 132 8.73 15.38 10.72
N GLY A 133 9.90 15.39 10.10
CA GLY A 133 11.11 14.80 10.65
C GLY A 133 11.66 15.59 11.83
N ALA A 134 12.66 15.03 12.50
CA ALA A 134 13.20 15.57 13.76
C ALA A 134 14.02 16.85 13.60
N TYR A 135 14.45 17.18 12.37
CA TYR A 135 15.20 18.43 12.07
C TYR A 135 14.31 19.56 11.57
N ALA A 136 12.99 19.33 11.47
CA ALA A 136 12.06 20.36 11.05
C ALA A 136 11.89 21.43 12.15
N GLU A 137 11.63 22.66 11.75
CA GLU A 137 11.45 23.78 12.66
C GLU A 137 10.32 23.53 13.67
N GLY A 138 10.55 23.87 14.93
CA GLY A 138 9.56 23.74 16.03
C GLY A 138 9.36 22.31 16.54
N VAL A 139 10.20 21.36 16.14
CA VAL A 139 10.23 20.00 16.72
C VAL A 139 10.99 20.01 18.04
N ASP A 140 10.63 19.08 18.93
CA ASP A 140 11.26 18.92 20.25
C ASP A 140 12.76 18.64 20.11
N GLN A 141 13.58 19.41 20.82
CA GLN A 141 15.05 19.28 20.81
C GLN A 141 15.54 17.89 21.22
N SER A 142 14.77 17.17 22.05
CA SER A 142 15.12 15.82 22.44
C SER A 142 15.02 14.84 21.27
N LEU A 143 14.02 15.01 20.38
CA LEU A 143 13.88 14.23 19.15
C LEU A 143 15.00 14.56 18.16
N GLU A 144 15.34 15.82 18.00
CA GLU A 144 16.47 16.24 17.18
C GLU A 144 17.77 15.60 17.65
N LYS A 145 18.05 15.66 18.96
CA LYS A 145 19.24 15.05 19.55
C LYS A 145 19.27 13.54 19.31
N GLN A 146 18.15 12.84 19.48
CA GLN A 146 18.05 11.39 19.19
C GLN A 146 18.34 11.09 17.72
N ALA A 147 17.77 11.87 16.80
CA ALA A 147 18.00 11.68 15.36
C ALA A 147 19.45 11.91 14.95
N ARG A 148 20.12 12.94 15.53
CA ARG A 148 21.56 13.19 15.31
C ARG A 148 22.43 12.06 15.86
N THR A 149 22.14 11.57 17.06
CA THR A 149 22.84 10.41 17.62
C THR A 149 22.70 9.18 16.72
N MET A 150 21.50 8.94 16.19
CA MET A 150 21.27 7.83 15.26
C MET A 150 22.03 8.04 13.95
N SER A 151 22.12 9.25 13.42
CA SER A 151 22.91 9.60 12.23
C SER A 151 24.39 9.22 12.41
N GLU A 152 24.99 9.56 13.55
CA GLU A 152 26.37 9.18 13.89
C GLU A 152 26.54 7.66 14.04
N MET A 153 25.58 7.00 14.69
CA MET A 153 25.58 5.53 14.83
C MET A 153 25.47 4.83 13.47
N ILE A 154 24.70 5.35 12.53
CA ILE A 154 24.59 4.85 11.16
C ILE A 154 25.95 4.94 10.47
N GLU A 155 26.61 6.09 10.51
CA GLU A 155 27.91 6.27 9.88
C GLU A 155 28.97 5.29 10.41
N MET A 156 28.97 5.06 11.73
CA MET A 156 29.96 4.17 12.37
C MET A 156 29.61 2.68 12.23
N GLY A 157 28.33 2.33 12.18
CA GLY A 157 27.88 0.94 12.36
C GLY A 157 27.26 0.29 11.12
N TRP A 158 26.83 1.07 10.13
CA TRP A 158 26.15 0.53 8.95
C TRP A 158 27.03 -0.42 8.14
N GLY A 159 26.49 -1.58 7.82
CA GLY A 159 27.18 -2.57 6.99
C GLY A 159 28.29 -3.36 7.68
N ARG A 160 28.59 -3.12 8.96
CA ARG A 160 29.55 -3.93 9.71
C ARG A 160 28.97 -5.29 10.06
N GLU A 161 29.77 -6.36 9.93
CA GLU A 161 29.33 -7.74 10.20
C GLU A 161 29.03 -8.01 11.67
N ALA A 162 29.80 -7.42 12.57
CA ALA A 162 29.61 -7.55 14.01
C ALA A 162 29.32 -6.18 14.61
N GLY A 163 28.25 -6.06 15.41
CA GLY A 163 28.09 -4.83 16.14
C GLY A 163 26.73 -4.60 16.79
N ALA A 164 26.81 -4.03 17.97
CA ALA A 164 25.69 -3.56 18.76
C ALA A 164 24.73 -2.64 17.94
N PHE A 165 25.27 -1.87 16.98
CA PHE A 165 24.44 -1.00 16.13
C PHE A 165 23.38 -1.79 15.36
N ARG A 166 23.75 -2.89 14.70
CA ARG A 166 22.80 -3.69 13.92
C ARG A 166 21.72 -4.28 14.82
N GLU A 167 22.08 -4.75 16.00
CA GLU A 167 21.12 -5.30 16.95
C GLU A 167 20.18 -4.21 17.51
N VAL A 168 20.73 -3.06 17.88
CA VAL A 168 19.93 -1.92 18.35
C VAL A 168 18.94 -1.48 17.27
N PHE A 169 19.43 -1.28 16.06
CA PHE A 169 18.61 -0.81 14.94
C PHE A 169 17.53 -1.82 14.53
N ALA A 170 17.90 -3.11 14.44
CA ALA A 170 16.96 -4.17 14.13
C ALA A 170 15.90 -4.34 15.22
N ASN A 171 16.26 -4.17 16.50
CA ASN A 171 15.32 -4.19 17.62
C ASN A 171 14.37 -2.98 17.64
N LEU A 172 14.79 -1.82 17.13
CA LEU A 172 13.89 -0.68 16.96
C LEU A 172 12.82 -0.96 15.89
N LEU A 173 13.20 -1.68 14.84
CA LEU A 173 12.27 -2.03 13.74
C LEU A 173 11.38 -3.22 14.07
N MET A 174 11.93 -4.24 14.71
CA MET A 174 11.24 -5.53 14.91
C MET A 174 11.70 -6.21 16.22
N PRO A 175 11.28 -5.72 17.39
CA PRO A 175 11.71 -6.30 18.68
C PRO A 175 11.30 -7.77 18.87
N ASP A 176 10.24 -8.22 18.18
CA ASP A 176 9.75 -9.60 18.26
C ASP A 176 10.30 -10.53 17.15
N ALA A 177 11.27 -10.04 16.34
CA ALA A 177 11.83 -10.80 15.24
C ALA A 177 12.75 -11.94 15.72
N THR A 178 12.78 -13.02 14.96
CA THR A 178 13.71 -14.12 15.14
C THR A 178 15.15 -13.70 14.80
N LYS A 179 16.13 -14.45 15.33
CA LYS A 179 17.55 -14.21 15.01
C LYS A 179 17.83 -14.24 13.50
N ASP A 180 17.14 -15.09 12.75
CA ASP A 180 17.28 -15.18 11.30
C ASP A 180 16.72 -13.95 10.57
N GLN A 181 15.58 -13.43 11.04
CA GLN A 181 15.01 -12.18 10.53
C GLN A 181 15.91 -10.98 10.83
N LEU A 182 16.49 -10.91 12.03
CA LEU A 182 17.44 -9.86 12.41
C LEU A 182 18.76 -9.94 11.58
N ARG A 183 19.23 -11.16 11.29
CA ARG A 183 20.39 -11.37 10.43
C ARG A 183 20.09 -10.89 9.00
N TRP A 184 18.89 -11.23 8.51
CA TRP A 184 18.48 -10.85 7.18
C TRP A 184 18.38 -9.32 7.00
N ILE A 185 17.84 -8.58 7.99
CA ILE A 185 17.79 -7.12 7.92
C ILE A 185 19.19 -6.50 7.87
N GLY A 186 20.15 -7.07 8.59
CA GLY A 186 21.54 -6.63 8.52
C GLY A 186 22.16 -6.85 7.13
N GLU A 187 21.79 -7.93 6.44
CA GLU A 187 22.21 -8.18 5.06
C GLU A 187 21.58 -7.17 4.09
N LEU A 188 20.28 -6.92 4.24
CA LEU A 188 19.57 -5.92 3.45
C LEU A 188 20.21 -4.53 3.61
N GLN A 189 20.47 -4.09 4.84
CA GLN A 189 21.13 -2.81 5.11
C GLN A 189 22.46 -2.70 4.34
N ARG A 190 23.33 -3.71 4.43
CA ARG A 190 24.64 -3.70 3.80
C ARG A 190 24.58 -3.64 2.27
N ARG A 191 23.60 -4.35 1.68
CA ARG A 191 23.48 -4.45 0.22
C ARG A 191 22.69 -3.31 -0.40
N SER A 192 21.78 -2.69 0.37
CA SER A 192 20.93 -1.60 -0.14
C SER A 192 21.67 -0.29 -0.29
N ALA A 193 22.52 0.08 0.68
CA ALA A 193 23.22 1.36 0.67
C ALA A 193 24.59 1.29 1.36
N SER A 194 25.52 2.18 0.98
CA SER A 194 26.74 2.44 1.75
C SER A 194 26.40 3.16 3.07
N ALA A 195 27.31 3.12 4.06
CA ALA A 195 27.14 3.85 5.32
C ALA A 195 26.90 5.35 5.06
N THR A 196 27.66 5.94 4.15
CA THR A 196 27.50 7.35 3.76
C THR A 196 26.14 7.64 3.17
N ASN A 197 25.63 6.79 2.26
CA ASN A 197 24.30 7.00 1.68
C ASN A 197 23.19 6.75 2.70
N ALA A 198 23.33 5.72 3.53
CA ALA A 198 22.36 5.44 4.58
C ALA A 198 22.21 6.61 5.56
N ARG A 199 23.34 7.25 5.93
CA ARG A 199 23.35 8.45 6.75
C ARG A 199 22.74 9.65 6.00
N LYS A 200 23.17 9.93 4.77
CA LYS A 200 22.58 11.02 3.96
C LYS A 200 21.07 10.89 3.83
N LEU A 201 20.57 9.68 3.58
CA LEU A 201 19.13 9.38 3.50
C LEU A 201 18.45 9.62 4.85
N TRP A 202 19.04 9.15 5.96
CA TRP A 202 18.52 9.39 7.30
C TRP A 202 18.41 10.89 7.60
N ASP A 203 19.46 11.64 7.32
CA ASP A 203 19.48 13.09 7.58
C ASP A 203 18.45 13.81 6.71
N ALA A 204 18.31 13.43 5.43
CA ALA A 204 17.30 13.99 4.53
C ALA A 204 15.87 13.75 5.04
N PHE A 205 15.53 12.52 5.44
CA PHE A 205 14.19 12.22 5.97
C PHE A 205 13.83 13.02 7.21
N ASN A 206 14.82 13.33 8.04
CA ASN A 206 14.61 14.13 9.22
C ASN A 206 14.39 15.63 8.92
N THR A 207 14.63 16.09 7.70
CA THR A 207 14.25 17.43 7.23
C THR A 207 12.86 17.50 6.60
N PHE A 208 12.25 16.37 6.24
CA PHE A 208 10.95 16.36 5.56
C PHE A 208 9.85 16.94 6.45
N ASP A 209 9.01 17.78 5.87
CA ASP A 209 7.91 18.44 6.56
C ASP A 209 6.71 18.62 5.62
N ILE A 210 5.58 18.05 6.01
CA ILE A 210 4.33 18.09 5.23
C ILE A 210 3.19 18.79 5.98
N ARG A 211 3.51 19.55 7.02
CA ARG A 211 2.48 20.25 7.82
C ARG A 211 1.67 21.25 6.99
N ALA A 212 2.26 21.80 5.93
CA ALA A 212 1.59 22.71 5.01
C ALA A 212 0.72 22.00 3.95
N GLU A 213 0.97 20.71 3.70
CA GLU A 213 0.32 19.90 2.68
C GLU A 213 -0.90 19.13 3.18
N VAL A 214 -0.84 18.59 4.39
CA VAL A 214 -1.85 17.67 4.91
C VAL A 214 -3.27 18.22 4.91
N GLY A 215 -3.44 19.50 5.20
CA GLY A 215 -4.75 20.18 5.19
C GLY A 215 -5.37 20.34 3.81
N LYS A 216 -4.58 20.15 2.74
CA LYS A 216 -5.04 20.26 1.34
C LYS A 216 -5.64 18.94 0.82
N LEU A 217 -5.41 17.83 1.51
CA LEU A 217 -5.88 16.52 1.10
C LEU A 217 -7.41 16.43 1.15
N LYS A 218 -8.03 16.02 0.04
CA LYS A 218 -9.48 15.83 -0.09
C LYS A 218 -9.87 14.39 -0.40
N LEU A 219 -8.88 13.51 -0.56
CA LEU A 219 -9.09 12.11 -0.93
C LEU A 219 -9.28 11.23 0.31
N PRO A 220 -9.98 10.09 0.18
CA PRO A 220 -10.09 9.13 1.27
C PRO A 220 -8.70 8.72 1.76
N THR A 221 -8.47 8.87 3.06
CA THR A 221 -7.17 8.55 3.68
C THR A 221 -7.34 7.58 4.85
N LEU A 222 -6.52 6.54 4.87
CA LEU A 222 -6.43 5.56 5.94
C LEU A 222 -5.05 5.63 6.59
N VAL A 223 -5.02 5.87 7.89
CA VAL A 223 -3.77 5.97 8.66
C VAL A 223 -3.70 4.82 9.64
N PHE A 224 -2.70 3.97 9.49
CA PHE A 224 -2.33 2.93 10.44
C PHE A 224 -1.17 3.39 11.31
N HIS A 225 -1.17 2.99 12.58
CA HIS A 225 -0.01 3.16 13.42
C HIS A 225 0.09 2.11 14.52
N VAL A 226 1.26 1.53 14.70
CA VAL A 226 1.54 0.51 15.72
C VAL A 226 1.73 1.20 17.08
N ARG A 227 1.01 0.73 18.10
CA ARG A 227 1.00 1.37 19.44
C ARG A 227 2.35 1.35 20.15
N GLY A 228 3.10 0.28 20.00
CA GLY A 228 4.40 0.10 20.62
C GLY A 228 5.57 0.31 19.66
N ASP A 229 5.37 1.02 18.56
CA ASP A 229 6.42 1.36 17.61
C ASP A 229 7.50 2.20 18.30
N ALA A 230 8.73 1.67 18.30
CA ALA A 230 9.89 2.35 18.88
C ALA A 230 10.65 3.21 17.84
N MET A 231 10.39 3.03 16.55
CA MET A 231 11.00 3.81 15.48
C MET A 231 10.26 5.13 15.24
N VAL A 232 8.93 5.07 15.14
CA VAL A 232 8.07 6.24 15.00
C VAL A 232 7.02 6.23 16.12
N PRO A 233 7.09 7.14 17.09
CA PRO A 233 6.18 7.14 18.24
C PRO A 233 4.71 7.19 17.82
N PHE A 234 3.84 6.44 18.50
CA PHE A 234 2.39 6.35 18.22
C PHE A 234 1.70 7.72 18.12
N GLU A 235 2.15 8.69 18.92
CA GLU A 235 1.61 10.04 18.91
C GLU A 235 1.87 10.77 17.56
N ALA A 236 2.93 10.41 16.84
CA ALA A 236 3.19 10.97 15.49
C ALA A 236 2.07 10.58 14.51
N GLY A 237 1.66 9.31 14.52
CA GLY A 237 0.53 8.85 13.68
C GLY A 237 -0.81 9.44 14.08
N ARG A 238 -1.05 9.62 15.39
CA ARG A 238 -2.25 10.32 15.88
C ARG A 238 -2.32 11.77 15.38
N ARG A 239 -1.21 12.50 15.46
CA ARG A 239 -1.10 13.88 14.97
C ARG A 239 -1.28 13.94 13.46
N LEU A 240 -0.67 13.01 12.72
CA LEU A 240 -0.84 12.91 11.28
C LEU A 240 -2.31 12.69 10.90
N ALA A 241 -2.97 11.71 11.52
CA ALA A 241 -4.38 11.43 11.26
C ALA A 241 -5.31 12.61 11.62
N ALA A 242 -5.02 13.30 12.72
CA ALA A 242 -5.80 14.47 13.14
C ALA A 242 -5.63 15.68 12.20
N ALA A 243 -4.48 15.80 11.52
CA ALA A 243 -4.20 16.89 10.59
C ALA A 243 -4.80 16.67 9.18
N ILE A 244 -5.10 15.44 8.81
CA ILE A 244 -5.68 15.12 7.48
C ILE A 244 -7.22 15.15 7.58
N PRO A 245 -7.91 15.97 6.77
CA PRO A 245 -9.37 16.02 6.78
C PRO A 245 -10.01 14.66 6.48
N ASN A 246 -10.92 14.22 7.34
CA ASN A 246 -11.67 12.97 7.19
C ASN A 246 -10.81 11.69 7.14
N ALA A 247 -9.58 11.72 7.63
CA ALA A 247 -8.75 10.52 7.71
C ALA A 247 -9.35 9.52 8.71
N ARG A 248 -9.38 8.24 8.32
CA ARG A 248 -9.69 7.14 9.23
C ARG A 248 -8.41 6.66 9.90
N PHE A 249 -8.36 6.71 11.23
CA PHE A 249 -7.23 6.23 12.01
C PHE A 249 -7.48 4.82 12.54
N VAL A 250 -6.56 3.91 12.29
CA VAL A 250 -6.60 2.50 12.74
C VAL A 250 -5.35 2.21 13.58
N PRO A 251 -5.48 2.26 14.92
CA PRO A 251 -4.39 1.87 15.81
C PRO A 251 -4.19 0.36 15.77
N ILE A 252 -2.95 -0.07 15.59
CA ILE A 252 -2.56 -1.48 15.54
C ILE A 252 -1.90 -1.88 16.88
N ASN A 253 -2.39 -2.95 17.49
CA ASN A 253 -1.80 -3.48 18.71
C ASN A 253 -0.59 -4.35 18.35
N GLY A 254 0.60 -3.86 18.62
CA GLY A 254 1.88 -4.51 18.30
C GLY A 254 3.05 -3.66 18.78
N LYS A 255 4.27 -4.12 18.51
CA LYS A 255 5.51 -3.40 18.81
C LYS A 255 6.41 -3.27 17.59
N ASN A 256 6.24 -4.15 16.59
CA ASN A 256 7.09 -4.18 15.42
C ASN A 256 6.67 -3.07 14.45
N HIS A 257 7.60 -2.18 14.11
CA HIS A 257 7.44 -1.19 13.05
C HIS A 257 7.20 -1.88 11.69
N ILE A 258 7.89 -3.00 11.45
CA ILE A 258 7.63 -3.87 10.31
C ILE A 258 6.87 -5.09 10.83
N LEU A 259 5.56 -5.18 10.57
CA LEU A 259 4.73 -6.30 11.02
C LEU A 259 5.21 -7.63 10.46
N LEU A 260 5.25 -8.64 11.30
CA LEU A 260 5.60 -10.01 10.92
C LEU A 260 4.35 -10.81 10.53
N ALA A 261 4.51 -11.78 9.64
CA ALA A 261 3.39 -12.55 9.07
C ALA A 261 2.52 -13.28 10.11
N ASN A 262 3.12 -13.70 11.21
CA ASN A 262 2.48 -14.47 12.29
C ASN A 262 1.84 -13.61 13.39
N GLU A 263 1.89 -12.28 13.27
CA GLU A 263 1.30 -11.39 14.26
C GLU A 263 -0.20 -11.20 14.05
N ARG A 264 -0.95 -11.07 15.14
CA ARG A 264 -2.35 -10.66 15.10
C ARG A 264 -2.51 -9.26 14.48
N ALA A 265 -1.53 -8.40 14.70
CA ALA A 265 -1.40 -7.08 14.10
C ALA A 265 -1.45 -7.12 12.57
N TRP A 266 -0.79 -8.11 11.96
CA TRP A 266 -0.80 -8.33 10.51
C TRP A 266 -2.19 -8.62 9.97
N GLN A 267 -2.99 -9.44 10.65
CA GLN A 267 -4.36 -9.73 10.25
C GLN A 267 -5.25 -8.48 10.29
N THR A 268 -5.09 -7.66 11.33
CA THR A 268 -5.80 -6.38 11.44
C THR A 268 -5.44 -5.46 10.28
N PHE A 269 -4.15 -5.29 10.00
CA PHE A 269 -3.67 -4.45 8.89
C PHE A 269 -4.22 -4.91 7.55
N THR A 270 -4.10 -6.19 7.20
CA THR A 270 -4.52 -6.72 5.90
C THR A 270 -6.03 -6.67 5.71
N THR A 271 -6.82 -6.93 6.75
CA THR A 271 -8.28 -6.83 6.69
C THR A 271 -8.74 -5.39 6.43
N GLU A 272 -8.23 -4.43 7.20
CA GLU A 272 -8.59 -3.03 7.06
C GLU A 272 -8.13 -2.43 5.73
N LEU A 273 -6.94 -2.84 5.26
CA LEU A 273 -6.40 -2.44 3.96
C LEU A 273 -7.28 -2.95 2.81
N ARG A 274 -7.64 -4.24 2.81
CA ARG A 274 -8.53 -4.81 1.79
C ARG A 274 -9.89 -4.11 1.75
N ASN A 275 -10.51 -3.91 2.90
CA ASN A 275 -11.80 -3.21 2.99
C ASN A 275 -11.71 -1.78 2.45
N PHE A 276 -10.62 -1.09 2.73
CA PHE A 276 -10.41 0.28 2.26
C PHE A 276 -10.16 0.33 0.76
N LEU A 277 -9.37 -0.59 0.22
CA LEU A 277 -9.08 -0.66 -1.21
C LEU A 277 -10.28 -1.14 -2.04
N ALA A 278 -11.08 -2.07 -1.53
CA ALA A 278 -12.28 -2.54 -2.20
C ALA A 278 -13.32 -1.43 -2.45
N ALA A 279 -13.36 -0.42 -1.59
CA ALA A 279 -14.25 0.73 -1.77
C ALA A 279 -13.81 1.69 -2.91
N ASP A 280 -12.58 1.56 -3.44
CA ASP A 280 -12.07 2.35 -4.57
C ASP A 280 -12.36 1.72 -5.93
N GLU A 281 -12.61 0.43 -5.95
CA GLU A 281 -12.96 -0.22 -7.20
C GLU A 281 -14.31 0.37 -7.66
N PRO A 282 -14.38 0.93 -8.88
CA PRO A 282 -15.66 1.35 -9.42
C PRO A 282 -16.57 0.14 -9.33
N THR A 283 -17.67 0.28 -8.63
CA THR A 283 -18.67 -0.80 -8.46
C THR A 283 -19.08 -1.35 -9.83
N GLU A 284 -18.88 -0.57 -10.90
CA GLU A 284 -19.08 -0.94 -12.30
C GLU A 284 -18.05 -1.96 -12.82
N ILE A 285 -16.73 -1.81 -12.51
CA ILE A 285 -15.69 -2.73 -13.02
C ILE A 285 -15.78 -4.09 -12.31
N LEU A 286 -15.95 -4.12 -10.98
CA LEU A 286 -16.19 -5.36 -10.24
C LEU A 286 -17.48 -6.05 -10.66
N SER A 287 -18.56 -5.27 -10.85
CA SER A 287 -19.83 -5.81 -11.33
C SER A 287 -19.67 -6.36 -12.76
N GLN A 288 -18.95 -5.67 -13.64
CA GLN A 288 -18.78 -6.09 -15.03
C GLN A 288 -17.92 -7.36 -15.14
N SER A 289 -16.77 -7.41 -14.45
CA SER A 289 -15.88 -8.59 -14.42
C SER A 289 -16.61 -9.82 -13.87
N LYS A 290 -17.36 -9.68 -12.78
CA LYS A 290 -18.18 -10.76 -12.20
C LYS A 290 -19.33 -11.17 -13.11
N LEU A 291 -19.95 -10.24 -13.83
CA LEU A 291 -20.97 -10.52 -14.82
C LEU A 291 -20.41 -11.24 -16.07
N ASP A 292 -19.19 -10.93 -16.45
CA ASP A 292 -18.52 -11.59 -17.58
C ASP A 292 -18.18 -13.06 -17.26
N ALA A 293 -18.01 -13.40 -16.00
CA ALA A 293 -17.85 -14.79 -15.52
C ALA A 293 -19.14 -15.60 -15.57
N LEU A 294 -20.30 -14.97 -15.77
CA LEU A 294 -21.58 -15.65 -15.91
C LEU A 294 -21.80 -16.14 -17.34
N SER A 295 -22.28 -17.36 -17.48
CA SER A 295 -22.76 -17.89 -18.77
C SER A 295 -23.96 -17.07 -19.29
N PRO A 296 -24.30 -17.14 -20.58
CA PRO A 296 -25.50 -16.46 -21.14
C PRO A 296 -26.77 -16.82 -20.38
N ARG A 297 -26.93 -18.08 -19.97
CA ARG A 297 -28.08 -18.54 -19.21
C ARG A 297 -28.12 -17.99 -17.78
N GLU A 298 -26.98 -17.89 -17.14
CA GLU A 298 -26.86 -17.28 -15.80
C GLU A 298 -27.15 -15.77 -15.82
N LYS A 299 -26.74 -15.08 -16.90
CA LYS A 299 -27.07 -13.66 -17.11
C LYS A 299 -28.56 -13.44 -17.28
N GLU A 300 -29.24 -14.29 -18.04
CA GLU A 300 -30.69 -14.25 -18.20
C GLU A 300 -31.43 -14.44 -16.86
N LEU A 301 -31.01 -15.44 -16.07
CA LEU A 301 -31.59 -15.69 -14.76
C LEU A 301 -31.32 -14.55 -13.78
N LEU A 302 -30.13 -13.94 -13.83
CA LEU A 302 -29.80 -12.77 -13.03
C LEU A 302 -30.68 -11.56 -13.36
N ASP A 303 -31.05 -11.38 -14.63
CA ASP A 303 -31.97 -10.31 -15.03
C ASP A 303 -33.37 -10.51 -14.42
N TYR A 304 -33.90 -11.73 -14.44
CA TYR A 304 -35.16 -12.03 -13.72
C TYR A 304 -35.06 -11.79 -12.23
N ILE A 305 -33.94 -12.14 -11.60
CA ILE A 305 -33.67 -11.83 -10.19
C ILE A 305 -33.67 -10.33 -9.95
N ALA A 306 -33.03 -9.54 -10.80
CA ALA A 306 -32.97 -8.08 -10.71
C ALA A 306 -34.34 -7.41 -10.82
N ARG A 307 -35.26 -8.02 -11.56
CA ARG A 307 -36.67 -7.60 -11.69
C ARG A 307 -37.52 -8.02 -10.51
N GLY A 308 -37.01 -8.80 -9.57
CA GLY A 308 -37.70 -9.20 -8.35
C GLY A 308 -38.55 -10.48 -8.47
N LEU A 309 -38.46 -11.24 -9.59
CA LEU A 309 -39.23 -12.46 -9.79
C LEU A 309 -38.84 -13.54 -8.77
N ALA A 310 -39.82 -14.27 -8.25
CA ALA A 310 -39.57 -15.46 -7.42
C ALA A 310 -39.02 -16.64 -8.25
N ASN A 311 -38.42 -17.63 -7.59
CA ASN A 311 -37.83 -18.78 -8.29
C ASN A 311 -38.85 -19.59 -9.12
N ASP A 312 -40.06 -19.68 -8.65
CA ASP A 312 -41.14 -20.41 -9.35
C ASP A 312 -41.62 -19.64 -10.59
N GLU A 313 -41.68 -18.30 -10.52
CA GLU A 313 -41.96 -17.45 -11.69
C GLU A 313 -40.84 -17.51 -12.73
N ILE A 314 -39.56 -17.60 -12.27
CA ILE A 314 -38.40 -17.78 -13.15
C ILE A 314 -38.48 -19.16 -13.83
N ALA A 315 -38.80 -20.20 -13.10
CA ALA A 315 -38.96 -21.56 -13.62
C ALA A 315 -40.06 -21.62 -14.72
N GLU A 316 -41.19 -21.02 -14.48
CA GLU A 316 -42.31 -20.94 -15.44
C GLU A 316 -41.90 -20.18 -16.72
N ARG A 317 -41.25 -19.01 -16.59
CA ARG A 317 -40.82 -18.19 -17.75
C ARG A 317 -39.69 -18.81 -18.56
N THR A 318 -38.86 -19.58 -17.93
CA THR A 318 -37.67 -20.17 -18.57
C THR A 318 -37.87 -21.61 -19.03
N GLY A 319 -38.98 -22.22 -18.65
CA GLY A 319 -39.31 -23.62 -18.99
C GLY A 319 -38.39 -24.67 -18.34
N ILE A 320 -37.67 -24.29 -17.25
CA ILE A 320 -36.80 -25.23 -16.52
C ILE A 320 -37.33 -25.56 -15.14
N ALA A 321 -36.99 -26.74 -14.63
CA ALA A 321 -37.47 -27.19 -13.33
C ALA A 321 -36.99 -26.26 -12.20
N GLY A 322 -37.86 -25.98 -11.21
CA GLY A 322 -37.55 -25.11 -10.07
C GLY A 322 -36.30 -25.52 -9.28
N LYS A 323 -35.97 -26.84 -9.25
CA LYS A 323 -34.68 -27.34 -8.70
C LYS A 323 -33.48 -26.84 -9.49
N THR A 324 -33.57 -26.81 -10.81
CA THR A 324 -32.51 -26.32 -11.70
C THR A 324 -32.34 -24.81 -11.56
N VAL A 325 -33.43 -24.03 -11.42
CA VAL A 325 -33.38 -22.60 -11.11
C VAL A 325 -32.61 -22.35 -9.81
N ARG A 326 -32.93 -23.08 -8.74
CA ARG A 326 -32.20 -22.94 -7.46
C ARG A 326 -30.71 -23.22 -7.59
N ASN A 327 -30.33 -24.27 -8.33
CA ASN A 327 -28.93 -24.61 -8.56
C ASN A 327 -28.20 -23.48 -9.31
N HIS A 328 -28.79 -22.96 -10.38
CA HIS A 328 -28.23 -21.81 -11.10
C HIS A 328 -28.10 -20.57 -10.21
N ILE A 329 -29.08 -20.27 -9.38
CA ILE A 329 -29.02 -19.14 -8.44
C ILE A 329 -27.88 -19.30 -7.45
N THR A 330 -27.64 -20.48 -6.92
CA THR A 330 -26.49 -20.78 -6.05
C THR A 330 -25.18 -20.53 -6.79
N THR A 331 -25.06 -21.01 -8.04
CA THR A 331 -23.87 -20.79 -8.87
C THR A 331 -23.67 -19.31 -9.19
N ILE A 332 -24.74 -18.58 -9.52
CA ILE A 332 -24.70 -17.12 -9.75
C ILE A 332 -24.20 -16.40 -8.48
N PHE A 333 -24.74 -16.73 -7.30
CA PHE A 333 -24.31 -16.09 -6.05
C PHE A 333 -22.83 -16.37 -5.75
N SER A 334 -22.37 -17.61 -5.97
CA SER A 334 -20.95 -17.96 -5.84
C SER A 334 -20.06 -17.17 -6.79
N LYS A 335 -20.42 -17.07 -8.08
CA LYS A 335 -19.66 -16.32 -9.10
C LYS A 335 -19.67 -14.81 -8.86
N LEU A 336 -20.78 -14.27 -8.35
CA LEU A 336 -20.91 -12.86 -7.99
C LEU A 336 -20.31 -12.55 -6.61
N GLU A 337 -19.92 -13.59 -5.84
CA GLU A 337 -19.45 -13.48 -4.44
C GLU A 337 -20.45 -12.74 -3.56
N VAL A 338 -21.72 -13.12 -3.65
CA VAL A 338 -22.81 -12.56 -2.84
C VAL A 338 -23.46 -13.65 -1.98
N GLU A 339 -23.86 -13.29 -0.76
CA GLU A 339 -24.45 -14.23 0.21
C GLU A 339 -25.94 -14.41 0.06
N HIS A 340 -26.63 -13.40 -0.48
CA HIS A 340 -28.09 -13.45 -0.59
C HIS A 340 -28.63 -12.64 -1.78
N ARG A 341 -29.91 -12.91 -2.11
CA ARG A 341 -30.60 -12.36 -3.28
C ARG A 341 -30.59 -10.83 -3.36
N ALA A 342 -30.74 -10.13 -2.23
CA ALA A 342 -30.76 -8.68 -2.22
C ALA A 342 -29.42 -8.08 -2.71
N GLN A 343 -28.29 -8.70 -2.36
CA GLN A 343 -26.98 -8.30 -2.87
C GLN A 343 -26.85 -8.55 -4.37
N ALA A 344 -27.32 -9.70 -4.87
CA ALA A 344 -27.32 -10.01 -6.31
C ALA A 344 -28.16 -8.98 -7.12
N ILE A 345 -29.30 -8.54 -6.60
CA ILE A 345 -30.13 -7.48 -7.20
C ILE A 345 -29.36 -6.15 -7.29
N VAL A 346 -28.64 -5.79 -6.24
CA VAL A 346 -27.82 -4.55 -6.21
C VAL A 346 -26.71 -4.62 -7.26
N VAL A 347 -25.99 -5.75 -7.35
CA VAL A 347 -24.93 -5.96 -8.36
C VAL A 347 -25.49 -5.86 -9.77
N ALA A 348 -26.61 -6.55 -10.06
CA ALA A 348 -27.23 -6.53 -11.38
C ALA A 348 -27.72 -5.11 -11.78
N ARG A 349 -28.35 -4.37 -10.88
CA ARG A 349 -28.84 -3.00 -11.14
C ARG A 349 -27.71 -1.99 -11.38
N LYS A 350 -26.63 -2.11 -10.62
CA LYS A 350 -25.44 -1.23 -10.78
C LYS A 350 -24.74 -1.46 -12.11
N ALA A 351 -24.78 -2.67 -12.67
CA ALA A 351 -24.19 -3.02 -13.94
C ALA A 351 -25.06 -2.73 -15.16
N GLY A 352 -26.11 -1.98 -15.02
CA GLY A 352 -26.95 -1.51 -16.13
C GLY A 352 -28.13 -2.39 -16.52
N ALA A 353 -28.49 -3.39 -15.72
CA ALA A 353 -29.76 -4.08 -15.86
C ALA A 353 -30.90 -3.10 -15.52
N ARG A 354 -31.36 -2.32 -16.53
CA ARG A 354 -32.53 -1.46 -16.39
C ARG A 354 -33.79 -2.32 -16.40
N PRO A 355 -34.74 -2.13 -15.48
CA PRO A 355 -36.04 -2.75 -15.62
C PRO A 355 -36.73 -2.14 -16.84
N GLY A 356 -36.80 -2.90 -17.95
CA GLY A 356 -37.68 -2.55 -19.06
C GLY A 356 -37.05 -2.17 -20.40
N LEU A 357 -36.16 -2.99 -20.94
CA LEU A 357 -35.78 -2.93 -22.34
C LEU A 357 -35.57 -4.34 -22.90
N ILE A 358 -36.65 -5.09 -23.01
CA ILE A 358 -36.91 -6.05 -24.12
C ILE A 358 -38.46 -6.17 -24.13
N SER A 359 -39.07 -5.48 -25.10
CA SER A 359 -40.42 -5.77 -25.62
C SER A 359 -40.27 -6.91 -26.61
#